data_f84c442daefddbe1e57e017e7461cae7
#
_entry.id   f84c442daefddbe1e57e017e7461cae7
#
_cell.length_a   1.000
_cell.length_b   1.000
_cell.length_c   1.000
_cell.angle_alpha   90.00
_cell.angle_beta   90.00
_cell.angle_gamma   90.00
#
_symmetry.space_group_name_H-M   'P 1'
#
loop_
_entity.id
_entity.type
_entity.pdbx_description
1 polymer ?
#
loop_
_entity_poly.entity_id
_entity_poly.type
_entity_poly.pdbx_seq_one_letter_code
_entity_poly.pdbx_strand_id
1 'polypeptide(L)'
;MSFVSKQILFFFSTMYGRNRAIRSKIISGVICITAIYWISISCFSGIVFGSLGVDGANCFIQTSSDGWKCFYYITFLQEFVLTIVGGYIGILFLLILSMLVSAKMRSSVLAVVVPFVMLLIPSFVADFSVLSKILGVLPDQLLQISSSINNFNLYQIGDKVIGAIPILFIVYLTGCFILPPLLYRVYKKSELKS
;
A
#
# COMPACT_ATOMS: atom_id res chain seq x y z
N MET A 1 -17.03 -2.75 -39.07
CA MET A 1 -16.37 -3.46 -37.96
C MET A 1 -14.90 -3.64 -38.34
N SER A 2 -14.00 -2.93 -37.66
CA SER A 2 -12.57 -2.83 -38.05
C SER A 2 -11.86 -4.18 -37.91
N PHE A 3 -10.91 -4.46 -38.80
CA PHE A 3 -10.09 -5.69 -38.82
C PHE A 3 -9.38 -5.91 -37.47
N VAL A 4 -9.01 -4.83 -36.80
CA VAL A 4 -8.38 -4.81 -35.46
C VAL A 4 -9.30 -5.40 -34.39
N SER A 5 -10.62 -5.15 -34.46
CA SER A 5 -11.57 -5.70 -33.45
C SER A 5 -11.75 -7.21 -33.55
N LYS A 6 -11.65 -7.78 -34.75
CA LYS A 6 -11.71 -9.23 -34.95
C LYS A 6 -10.44 -9.94 -34.46
N GLN A 7 -9.25 -9.35 -34.68
CA GLN A 7 -7.99 -9.93 -34.17
C GLN A 7 -7.93 -9.92 -32.64
N ILE A 8 -8.43 -8.86 -32.00
CA ILE A 8 -8.52 -8.77 -30.54
C ILE A 8 -9.47 -9.84 -29.99
N LEU A 9 -10.64 -10.06 -30.60
CA LEU A 9 -11.58 -11.11 -30.22
C LEU A 9 -10.98 -12.52 -30.37
N PHE A 10 -10.23 -12.79 -31.44
CA PHE A 10 -9.54 -14.07 -31.61
C PHE A 10 -8.42 -14.29 -30.58
N PHE A 11 -7.68 -13.23 -30.21
CA PHE A 11 -6.62 -13.32 -29.19
C PHE A 11 -7.19 -13.64 -27.80
N PHE A 12 -8.32 -13.05 -27.46
CA PHE A 12 -9.00 -13.31 -26.17
C PHE A 12 -9.76 -14.66 -26.14
N SER A 13 -10.10 -15.25 -27.28
CA SER A 13 -10.78 -16.54 -27.34
C SER A 13 -9.86 -17.72 -27.02
N THR A 14 -8.55 -17.57 -27.14
CA THR A 14 -7.59 -18.62 -26.81
C THR A 14 -7.23 -18.59 -25.32
N MET A 15 -7.28 -19.76 -24.67
CA MET A 15 -6.93 -19.91 -23.25
C MET A 15 -5.52 -19.38 -22.90
N TYR A 16 -4.60 -19.43 -23.86
CA TYR A 16 -3.23 -18.93 -23.72
C TYR A 16 -3.17 -17.39 -23.80
N GLY A 17 -3.89 -16.78 -24.74
CA GLY A 17 -3.97 -15.32 -24.90
C GLY A 17 -4.58 -14.65 -23.66
N ARG A 18 -5.63 -15.26 -23.09
CA ARG A 18 -6.30 -14.76 -21.87
C ARG A 18 -5.37 -14.75 -20.65
N ASN A 19 -4.64 -15.83 -20.39
CA ASN A 19 -3.70 -15.87 -19.28
C ASN A 19 -2.58 -14.82 -19.40
N ARG A 20 -2.12 -14.58 -20.62
CA ARG A 20 -1.11 -13.57 -20.93
C ARG A 20 -1.65 -12.15 -20.74
N ALA A 21 -2.90 -11.91 -21.16
CA ALA A 21 -3.57 -10.61 -20.99
C ALA A 21 -3.76 -10.25 -19.50
N ILE A 22 -4.20 -11.18 -18.66
CA ILE A 22 -4.35 -10.95 -17.21
C ILE A 22 -3.01 -10.61 -16.56
N ARG A 23 -1.96 -11.38 -16.86
CA ARG A 23 -0.61 -11.10 -16.34
C ARG A 23 -0.09 -9.74 -16.80
N SER A 24 -0.25 -9.41 -18.07
CA SER A 24 0.16 -8.12 -18.63
C SER A 24 -0.54 -6.96 -17.93
N LYS A 25 -1.85 -7.08 -17.66
CA LYS A 25 -2.62 -6.06 -16.95
C LYS A 25 -2.12 -5.82 -15.52
N ILE A 26 -1.83 -6.90 -14.78
CA ILE A 26 -1.28 -6.80 -13.42
C ILE A 26 0.11 -6.15 -13.44
N ILE A 27 1.00 -6.63 -14.32
CA ILE A 27 2.37 -6.11 -14.43
C ILE A 27 2.35 -4.64 -14.84
N SER A 28 1.55 -4.27 -15.83
CA SER A 28 1.41 -2.88 -16.28
C SER A 28 0.93 -1.97 -15.14
N GLY A 29 -0.05 -2.41 -14.34
CA GLY A 29 -0.52 -1.66 -13.18
C GLY A 29 0.57 -1.45 -12.14
N VAL A 30 1.35 -2.50 -11.83
CA VAL A 30 2.47 -2.41 -10.88
C VAL A 30 3.56 -1.47 -11.41
N ILE A 31 3.93 -1.56 -12.69
CA ILE A 31 4.95 -0.67 -13.28
C ILE A 31 4.49 0.79 -13.23
N CYS A 32 3.24 1.06 -13.62
CA CYS A 32 2.70 2.43 -13.61
C CYS A 32 2.72 3.03 -12.19
N ILE A 33 2.21 2.30 -11.19
CA ILE A 33 2.16 2.84 -9.82
C ILE A 33 3.57 3.00 -9.24
N THR A 34 4.50 2.08 -9.55
CA THR A 34 5.89 2.18 -9.14
C THR A 34 6.55 3.44 -9.72
N ALA A 35 6.36 3.69 -11.03
CA ALA A 35 6.91 4.87 -11.68
C ALA A 35 6.36 6.17 -11.06
N ILE A 36 5.02 6.25 -10.88
CA ILE A 36 4.37 7.42 -10.28
C ILE A 36 4.88 7.64 -8.86
N TYR A 37 4.97 6.59 -8.05
CA TYR A 37 5.44 6.67 -6.67
C TYR A 37 6.87 7.22 -6.59
N TRP A 38 7.81 6.63 -7.32
CA TRP A 38 9.20 7.05 -7.27
C TRP A 38 9.43 8.46 -7.83
N ILE A 39 8.71 8.85 -8.88
CA ILE A 39 8.76 10.22 -9.40
C ILE A 39 8.26 11.20 -8.32
N SER A 40 7.11 10.89 -7.68
CA SER A 40 6.53 11.77 -6.66
C SER A 40 7.45 11.91 -5.44
N ILE A 41 8.02 10.80 -4.95
CA ILE A 41 8.96 10.83 -3.81
C ILE A 41 10.24 11.59 -4.19
N SER A 42 10.80 11.37 -5.37
CA SER A 42 12.00 12.07 -5.81
C SER A 42 11.78 13.58 -5.94
N CYS A 43 10.64 14.00 -6.51
CA CYS A 43 10.29 15.41 -6.59
C CYS A 43 10.11 16.03 -5.20
N PHE A 44 9.34 15.38 -4.32
CA PHE A 44 9.10 15.86 -2.97
C PHE A 44 10.38 15.96 -2.16
N SER A 45 11.20 14.89 -2.15
CA SER A 45 12.48 14.86 -1.45
C SER A 45 13.46 15.89 -1.99
N GLY A 46 13.49 16.08 -3.30
CA GLY A 46 14.36 17.08 -3.94
C GLY A 46 14.00 18.52 -3.52
N ILE A 47 12.70 18.84 -3.42
CA ILE A 47 12.24 20.13 -2.97
C ILE A 47 12.58 20.33 -1.48
N VAL A 48 12.27 19.34 -0.63
CA VAL A 48 12.49 19.43 0.81
C VAL A 48 13.97 19.54 1.14
N PHE A 49 14.79 18.64 0.63
CA PHE A 49 16.23 18.66 0.91
C PHE A 49 16.96 19.81 0.24
N GLY A 50 16.49 20.26 -0.91
CA GLY A 50 17.03 21.44 -1.59
C GLY A 50 16.72 22.76 -0.87
N SER A 51 15.57 22.84 -0.17
CA SER A 51 15.18 24.07 0.54
C SER A 51 15.61 24.10 2.00
N LEU A 52 15.56 22.96 2.70
CA LEU A 52 15.82 22.88 4.16
C LEU A 52 17.21 22.35 4.50
N GLY A 53 17.92 21.76 3.53
CA GLY A 53 19.17 21.05 3.78
C GLY A 53 18.96 19.66 4.37
N VAL A 54 20.08 18.99 4.68
CA VAL A 54 20.10 17.62 5.23
C VAL A 54 20.76 17.60 6.62
N ASP A 55 21.02 18.78 7.18
CA ASP A 55 21.64 18.92 8.48
C ASP A 55 20.69 18.39 9.57
N GLY A 56 21.19 17.47 10.39
CA GLY A 56 20.36 16.81 11.41
C GLY A 56 19.73 15.47 11.01
N ALA A 57 19.93 14.97 9.80
CA ALA A 57 19.40 13.66 9.36
C ALA A 57 19.85 12.49 10.27
N ASN A 58 21.02 12.61 10.90
CA ASN A 58 21.57 11.62 11.84
C ASN A 58 21.13 11.84 13.31
N CYS A 59 20.37 12.91 13.60
CA CYS A 59 19.83 13.13 14.93
C CYS A 59 18.73 12.11 15.24
N PHE A 60 18.62 11.75 16.52
CA PHE A 60 17.55 10.86 16.97
C PHE A 60 16.20 11.58 16.97
N ILE A 61 15.14 10.89 16.62
CA ILE A 61 13.76 11.44 16.57
C ILE A 61 13.36 12.02 17.93
N GLN A 62 13.79 11.41 19.04
CA GLN A 62 13.47 11.88 20.40
C GLN A 62 13.98 13.30 20.70
N THR A 63 14.87 13.85 19.89
CA THR A 63 15.34 15.25 20.05
C THR A 63 14.32 16.27 19.54
N SER A 64 13.32 15.86 18.78
CA SER A 64 12.25 16.73 18.30
C SER A 64 11.10 16.87 19.30
N SER A 65 10.37 17.97 19.21
CA SER A 65 9.19 18.23 20.05
C SER A 65 8.08 17.19 19.87
N ASP A 66 7.97 16.60 18.70
CA ASP A 66 6.93 15.64 18.37
C ASP A 66 7.37 14.19 18.60
N GLY A 67 8.68 13.92 18.50
CA GLY A 67 9.27 12.58 18.60
C GLY A 67 9.71 12.17 20.01
N TRP A 68 9.58 13.02 21.04
CA TRP A 68 10.05 12.71 22.39
C TRP A 68 9.39 11.48 23.02
N LYS A 69 8.19 11.12 22.59
CA LYS A 69 7.46 9.92 23.02
C LYS A 69 7.82 8.67 22.22
N CYS A 70 8.67 8.76 21.21
CA CYS A 70 8.99 7.64 20.35
C CYS A 70 9.68 6.51 21.14
N PHE A 71 9.15 5.30 21.06
CA PHE A 71 9.73 4.10 21.68
C PHE A 71 10.93 3.56 20.90
N TYR A 72 11.04 3.91 19.61
CA TYR A 72 12.08 3.39 18.73
C TYR A 72 13.31 4.30 18.74
N TYR A 73 14.49 3.71 18.93
CA TYR A 73 15.79 4.40 18.86
C TYR A 73 16.20 4.49 17.39
N ILE A 74 15.60 5.41 16.66
CA ILE A 74 15.86 5.62 15.23
C ILE A 74 16.19 7.08 14.95
N THR A 75 16.97 7.30 13.88
CA THR A 75 17.29 8.63 13.38
C THR A 75 16.24 9.13 12.40
N PHE A 76 16.22 10.44 12.12
CA PHE A 76 15.33 11.01 11.11
C PHE A 76 15.54 10.39 9.72
N LEU A 77 16.77 10.05 9.36
CA LEU A 77 17.06 9.37 8.10
C LEU A 77 16.43 7.97 8.05
N GLN A 78 16.51 7.22 9.16
CA GLN A 78 15.88 5.90 9.24
C GLN A 78 14.36 5.99 9.20
N GLU A 79 13.75 6.97 9.87
CA GLU A 79 12.32 7.24 9.76
C GLU A 79 11.91 7.55 8.32
N PHE A 80 12.67 8.41 7.64
CA PHE A 80 12.43 8.76 6.25
C PHE A 80 12.48 7.54 5.33
N VAL A 81 13.50 6.69 5.48
CA VAL A 81 13.61 5.44 4.71
C VAL A 81 12.45 4.49 5.02
N LEU A 82 12.08 4.33 6.30
CA LEU A 82 10.92 3.52 6.70
C LEU A 82 9.63 4.03 6.07
N THR A 83 9.44 5.35 6.04
CA THR A 83 8.26 6.00 5.44
C THR A 83 8.20 5.74 3.93
N ILE A 84 9.33 5.84 3.22
CA ILE A 84 9.38 5.52 1.79
C ILE A 84 9.07 4.03 1.55
N VAL A 85 9.72 3.14 2.27
CA VAL A 85 9.52 1.69 2.07
C VAL A 85 8.10 1.27 2.45
N GLY A 86 7.62 1.76 3.59
CA GLY A 86 6.26 1.47 4.04
C GLY A 86 5.20 2.02 3.11
N GLY A 87 5.35 3.26 2.68
CA GLY A 87 4.46 3.89 1.70
C GLY A 87 4.41 3.11 0.38
N TYR A 88 5.56 2.63 -0.11
CA TYR A 88 5.61 1.82 -1.32
C TYR A 88 4.84 0.49 -1.17
N ILE A 89 5.05 -0.22 -0.05
CA ILE A 89 4.33 -1.47 0.25
C ILE A 89 2.81 -1.20 0.37
N GLY A 90 2.44 -0.13 1.07
CA GLY A 90 1.04 0.27 1.24
C GLY A 90 0.33 0.56 -0.08
N ILE A 91 0.97 1.31 -0.97
CA ILE A 91 0.43 1.63 -2.29
C ILE A 91 0.32 0.39 -3.18
N LEU A 92 1.30 -0.52 -3.17
CA LEU A 92 1.22 -1.78 -3.90
C LEU A 92 0.06 -2.64 -3.40
N PHE A 93 -0.12 -2.74 -2.09
CA PHE A 93 -1.24 -3.47 -1.50
C PHE A 93 -2.58 -2.89 -1.94
N LEU A 94 -2.76 -1.57 -1.86
CA LEU A 94 -3.99 -0.88 -2.28
C LEU A 94 -4.27 -1.04 -3.79
N LEU A 95 -3.23 -1.03 -4.63
CA LEU A 95 -3.36 -1.31 -6.06
C LEU A 95 -3.92 -2.71 -6.29
N ILE A 96 -3.32 -3.74 -5.68
CA ILE A 96 -3.75 -5.13 -5.85
C ILE A 96 -5.18 -5.32 -5.33
N LEU A 97 -5.50 -4.68 -4.20
CA LEU A 97 -6.85 -4.69 -3.62
C LEU A 97 -7.87 -4.03 -4.57
N SER A 98 -7.55 -2.86 -5.12
CA SER A 98 -8.37 -2.15 -6.11
C SER A 98 -8.64 -3.01 -7.34
N MET A 99 -7.60 -3.67 -7.88
CA MET A 99 -7.73 -4.59 -9.00
C MET A 99 -8.62 -5.80 -8.66
N LEU A 100 -8.51 -6.33 -7.44
CA LEU A 100 -9.31 -7.46 -6.97
C LEU A 100 -10.79 -7.08 -6.84
N VAL A 101 -11.08 -5.90 -6.26
CA VAL A 101 -12.45 -5.37 -6.16
C VAL A 101 -13.04 -5.15 -7.55
N SER A 102 -12.28 -4.54 -8.47
CA SER A 102 -12.70 -4.32 -9.86
C SER A 102 -13.06 -5.63 -10.57
N ALA A 103 -12.21 -6.64 -10.39
CA ALA A 103 -12.42 -7.96 -11.02
C ALA A 103 -13.65 -8.70 -10.47
N LYS A 104 -13.93 -8.57 -9.18
CA LYS A 104 -15.05 -9.25 -8.50
C LYS A 104 -16.38 -8.54 -8.70
N MET A 105 -16.38 -7.21 -8.58
CA MET A 105 -17.59 -6.38 -8.60
C MET A 105 -17.96 -5.88 -10.00
N ARG A 106 -17.07 -6.04 -10.99
CA ARG A 106 -17.23 -5.53 -12.36
C ARG A 106 -17.58 -4.04 -12.44
N SER A 107 -17.23 -3.27 -11.41
CA SER A 107 -17.50 -1.84 -11.30
C SER A 107 -16.20 -1.08 -11.09
N SER A 108 -15.90 -0.14 -11.97
CA SER A 108 -14.75 0.75 -11.85
C SER A 108 -14.91 1.74 -10.69
N VAL A 109 -16.13 2.12 -10.36
CA VAL A 109 -16.42 3.04 -9.25
C VAL A 109 -16.03 2.39 -7.91
N LEU A 110 -16.47 1.14 -7.66
CA LEU A 110 -16.14 0.44 -6.43
C LEU A 110 -14.64 0.14 -6.30
N ALA A 111 -13.93 -0.02 -7.41
CA ALA A 111 -12.48 -0.19 -7.41
C ALA A 111 -11.71 1.01 -6.84
N VAL A 112 -12.26 2.20 -6.97
CA VAL A 112 -11.70 3.44 -6.41
C VAL A 112 -12.23 3.70 -5.00
N VAL A 113 -13.54 3.54 -4.80
CA VAL A 113 -14.21 3.85 -3.53
C VAL A 113 -13.70 2.98 -2.38
N VAL A 114 -13.51 1.67 -2.60
CA VAL A 114 -13.12 0.74 -1.52
C VAL A 114 -11.73 1.08 -0.94
N PRO A 115 -10.65 1.24 -1.72
CA PRO A 115 -9.36 1.67 -1.18
C PRO A 115 -9.41 3.05 -0.53
N PHE A 116 -10.17 3.99 -1.12
CA PHE A 116 -10.34 5.34 -0.58
C PHE A 116 -11.02 5.32 0.79
N VAL A 117 -12.10 4.56 0.93
CA VAL A 117 -12.80 4.39 2.22
C VAL A 117 -11.88 3.74 3.26
N MET A 118 -11.07 2.75 2.88
CA MET A 118 -10.10 2.13 3.80
C MET A 118 -9.05 3.11 4.33
N LEU A 119 -8.69 4.13 3.56
CA LEU A 119 -7.77 5.19 3.99
C LEU A 119 -8.45 6.23 4.88
N LEU A 120 -9.74 6.48 4.67
CA LEU A 120 -10.48 7.50 5.42
C LEU A 120 -11.04 6.98 6.75
N ILE A 121 -11.37 5.69 6.86
CA ILE A 121 -11.96 5.10 8.07
C ILE A 121 -11.18 5.47 9.35
N PRO A 122 -9.84 5.40 9.41
CA PRO A 122 -9.10 5.73 10.62
C PRO A 122 -9.33 7.16 11.08
N SER A 123 -9.43 8.11 10.17
CA SER A 123 -9.63 9.52 10.49
C SER A 123 -10.99 9.81 11.14
N PHE A 124 -12.03 9.02 10.81
CA PHE A 124 -13.38 9.20 11.37
C PHE A 124 -13.63 8.40 12.67
N VAL A 125 -12.84 7.37 12.91
CA VAL A 125 -13.11 6.40 13.99
C VAL A 125 -12.02 6.43 15.07
N ALA A 126 -11.08 7.37 14.97
CA ALA A 126 -9.95 7.51 15.90
C ALA A 126 -10.37 7.63 17.40
N ASP A 127 -11.56 8.18 17.67
CA ASP A 127 -12.05 8.45 19.02
C ASP A 127 -12.56 7.19 19.78
N PHE A 128 -12.71 6.05 19.09
CA PHE A 128 -13.19 4.82 19.71
C PHE A 128 -12.05 3.94 20.22
N SER A 129 -11.82 3.92 21.52
CA SER A 129 -10.67 3.24 22.15
C SER A 129 -10.59 1.73 21.91
N VAL A 130 -11.71 1.05 21.71
CA VAL A 130 -11.75 -0.40 21.40
C VAL A 130 -11.31 -0.69 19.96
N LEU A 131 -11.65 0.21 19.04
CA LEU A 131 -11.25 0.10 17.62
C LEU A 131 -9.83 0.57 17.36
N SER A 132 -9.22 1.35 18.25
CA SER A 132 -7.87 1.90 18.05
C SER A 132 -6.80 0.83 17.76
N LYS A 133 -6.89 -0.34 18.41
CA LYS A 133 -5.99 -1.46 18.17
C LYS A 133 -6.15 -2.09 16.77
N ILE A 134 -7.39 -2.16 16.27
CA ILE A 134 -7.67 -2.68 14.92
C ILE A 134 -7.28 -1.62 13.87
N LEU A 135 -7.58 -0.35 14.15
CA LEU A 135 -7.20 0.79 13.31
C LEU A 135 -5.68 0.93 13.17
N GLY A 136 -4.93 0.58 14.23
CA GLY A 136 -3.46 0.57 14.20
C GLY A 136 -2.83 -0.42 13.22
N VAL A 137 -3.62 -1.32 12.60
CA VAL A 137 -3.14 -2.29 11.59
C VAL A 137 -3.66 -1.96 10.19
N LEU A 138 -4.41 -0.87 10.00
CA LEU A 138 -4.91 -0.44 8.69
C LEU A 138 -3.78 0.09 7.77
N PRO A 139 -3.97 0.04 6.43
CA PRO A 139 -2.96 0.50 5.47
C PRO A 139 -2.61 1.98 5.60
N ASP A 140 -3.50 2.78 6.17
CA ASP A 140 -3.26 4.18 6.53
C ASP A 140 -2.05 4.36 7.43
N GLN A 141 -1.89 3.51 8.45
CA GLN A 141 -0.76 3.56 9.37
C GLN A 141 0.58 3.26 8.70
N LEU A 142 0.57 2.50 7.61
CA LEU A 142 1.76 2.22 6.82
C LEU A 142 2.13 3.38 5.89
N LEU A 143 1.13 4.15 5.45
CA LEU A 143 1.34 5.37 4.66
C LEU A 143 1.79 6.55 5.55
N GLN A 144 1.39 6.55 6.83
CA GLN A 144 1.71 7.57 7.82
C GLN A 144 2.60 7.01 8.94
N ILE A 145 3.75 6.43 8.58
CA ILE A 145 4.66 5.80 9.54
C ILE A 145 5.11 6.78 10.63
N SER A 146 5.33 8.04 10.29
CA SER A 146 5.72 9.07 11.27
C SER A 146 4.70 9.20 12.40
N SER A 147 3.41 9.24 12.10
CA SER A 147 2.38 9.24 13.13
C SER A 147 2.27 7.91 13.88
N SER A 148 2.51 6.78 13.19
CA SER A 148 2.50 5.45 13.81
C SER A 148 3.68 5.22 14.76
N ILE A 149 4.83 5.86 14.52
CA ILE A 149 6.00 5.85 15.41
C ILE A 149 5.68 6.56 16.73
N ASN A 150 4.93 7.66 16.66
CA ASN A 150 4.59 8.47 17.84
C ASN A 150 3.41 7.88 18.64
N ASN A 151 2.62 7.01 18.03
CA ASN A 151 1.52 6.31 18.71
C ASN A 151 2.03 5.03 19.37
N PHE A 152 1.84 4.91 20.70
CA PHE A 152 2.21 3.75 21.51
C PHE A 152 1.28 2.54 21.28
N ASN A 153 1.19 2.08 20.04
CA ASN A 153 0.43 0.86 19.75
C ASN A 153 1.33 -0.36 19.95
N LEU A 154 1.24 -0.95 21.13
CA LEU A 154 1.95 -2.16 21.51
C LEU A 154 1.03 -3.37 21.45
N TYR A 155 1.48 -4.43 20.83
CA TYR A 155 0.77 -5.70 20.69
C TYR A 155 1.52 -6.78 21.45
N GLN A 156 0.84 -7.48 22.34
CA GLN A 156 1.40 -8.64 23.01
C GLN A 156 1.15 -9.89 22.18
N ILE A 157 2.22 -10.52 21.73
CA ILE A 157 2.19 -11.79 20.99
C ILE A 157 2.95 -12.82 21.82
N GLY A 158 2.21 -13.65 22.59
CA GLY A 158 2.79 -14.55 23.59
C GLY A 158 3.47 -13.76 24.70
N ASP A 159 4.75 -14.08 24.98
CA ASP A 159 5.53 -13.42 26.04
C ASP A 159 6.29 -12.17 25.57
N LYS A 160 6.16 -11.81 24.28
CA LYS A 160 6.86 -10.65 23.72
C LYS A 160 5.91 -9.52 23.39
N VAL A 161 6.33 -8.30 23.74
CA VAL A 161 5.65 -7.08 23.34
C VAL A 161 6.33 -6.53 22.09
N ILE A 162 5.56 -6.39 21.00
CA ILE A 162 6.04 -5.93 19.70
C ILE A 162 5.29 -4.66 19.34
N GLY A 163 6.01 -3.68 18.80
CA GLY A 163 5.40 -2.45 18.30
C GLY A 163 4.62 -2.68 17.00
N ALA A 164 3.77 -1.73 16.64
CA ALA A 164 2.91 -1.79 15.47
C ALA A 164 3.69 -1.91 14.15
N ILE A 165 4.83 -1.22 14.02
CA ILE A 165 5.56 -1.10 12.75
C ILE A 165 6.02 -2.45 12.18
N PRO A 166 6.73 -3.33 12.92
CA PRO A 166 7.10 -4.64 12.41
C PRO A 166 5.90 -5.50 11.98
N ILE A 167 4.79 -5.41 12.72
CA ILE A 167 3.55 -6.14 12.42
C ILE A 167 2.95 -5.64 11.10
N LEU A 168 2.88 -4.33 10.90
CA LEU A 168 2.40 -3.72 9.66
C LEU A 168 3.21 -4.19 8.46
N PHE A 169 4.54 -4.13 8.55
CA PHE A 169 5.41 -4.59 7.47
C PHE A 169 5.18 -6.06 7.13
N ILE A 170 5.10 -6.94 8.14
CA ILE A 170 4.87 -8.38 7.92
C ILE A 170 3.50 -8.62 7.29
N VAL A 171 2.44 -8.02 7.80
CA VAL A 171 1.06 -8.21 7.32
C VAL A 171 0.93 -7.74 5.87
N TYR A 172 1.41 -6.54 5.54
CA TYR A 172 1.25 -5.98 4.19
C TYR A 172 2.20 -6.61 3.17
N LEU A 173 3.41 -6.99 3.58
CA LEU A 173 4.32 -7.75 2.73
C LEU A 173 3.73 -9.12 2.39
N THR A 174 3.25 -9.87 3.38
CA THR A 174 2.58 -11.15 3.13
C THR A 174 1.32 -10.99 2.29
N GLY A 175 0.56 -9.90 2.51
CA GLY A 175 -0.59 -9.52 1.67
C GLY A 175 -0.21 -9.31 0.21
N CYS A 176 0.87 -8.57 -0.05
CA CYS A 176 1.38 -8.34 -1.40
C CYS A 176 1.82 -9.63 -2.12
N PHE A 177 2.22 -10.67 -1.40
CA PHE A 177 2.56 -11.97 -1.99
C PHE A 177 1.34 -12.87 -2.19
N ILE A 178 0.37 -12.85 -1.27
CA ILE A 178 -0.81 -13.74 -1.31
C ILE A 178 -1.88 -13.22 -2.26
N LEU A 179 -2.08 -11.91 -2.35
CA LEU A 179 -3.15 -11.32 -3.15
C LEU A 179 -2.98 -11.50 -4.67
N PRO A 180 -1.78 -11.41 -5.30
CA PRO A 180 -1.62 -11.57 -6.74
C PRO A 180 -2.09 -12.93 -7.29
N PRO A 181 -1.76 -14.09 -6.68
CA PRO A 181 -2.30 -15.36 -7.16
C PRO A 181 -3.81 -15.47 -6.96
N LEU A 182 -4.36 -14.86 -5.91
CA LEU A 182 -5.80 -14.80 -5.69
C LEU A 182 -6.48 -13.92 -6.74
N LEU A 183 -5.91 -12.76 -7.04
CA LEU A 183 -6.34 -11.86 -8.10
C LEU A 183 -6.36 -12.57 -9.47
N TYR A 184 -5.31 -13.32 -9.78
CA TYR A 184 -5.24 -14.11 -10.99
C TYR A 184 -6.40 -15.13 -11.10
N ARG A 185 -6.70 -15.83 -9.99
CA ARG A 185 -7.83 -16.79 -9.93
C ARG A 185 -9.19 -16.11 -10.13
N VAL A 186 -9.38 -14.94 -9.51
CA VAL A 186 -10.62 -14.16 -9.63
C VAL A 186 -10.84 -13.68 -11.06
N TYR A 187 -9.83 -13.11 -11.70
CA TYR A 187 -9.90 -12.71 -13.11
C TYR A 187 -10.23 -13.88 -14.03
N LYS A 188 -9.55 -15.01 -13.83
CA LYS A 188 -9.82 -16.22 -14.62
C LYS A 188 -11.26 -16.70 -14.50
N LYS A 189 -11.86 -16.57 -13.30
CA LYS A 189 -13.25 -17.00 -13.04
C LYS A 189 -14.28 -15.97 -13.54
N SER A 190 -13.97 -14.67 -13.46
CA SER A 190 -14.89 -13.61 -13.89
C SER A 190 -15.08 -13.55 -15.40
N GLU A 191 -14.04 -13.86 -16.17
CA GLU A 191 -14.09 -13.91 -17.63
C GLU A 191 -14.78 -15.18 -18.18
N LEU A 192 -14.91 -16.25 -17.36
CA LEU A 192 -15.66 -17.44 -17.75
C LEU A 192 -17.18 -17.25 -17.65
N LYS A 193 -17.63 -16.19 -16.96
CA LYS A 193 -19.07 -15.88 -16.76
C LYS A 193 -19.58 -14.75 -17.67
N SER A 194 -18.73 -14.21 -18.49
CA SER A 194 -19.02 -13.20 -19.52
C SER A 194 -19.17 -13.87 -20.86
#